data_fcfeaed880cbac2cbe6604ac146a85fd
#
_entry.id   fcfeaed880cbac2cbe6604ac146a85fd
#
_cell.length_a   1.000
_cell.length_b   1.000
_cell.length_c   1.000
_cell.angle_alpha   90.00
_cell.angle_beta   90.00
_cell.angle_gamma   90.00
#
_symmetry.space_group_name_H-M   'P 1'
#
loop_
_entity.id
_entity.type
_entity.pdbx_description
1 polymer ?
#
loop_
_entity_poly.entity_id
_entity_poly.type
_entity_poly.pdbx_seq_one_letter_code
_entity_poly.pdbx_strand_id
1 'polypeptide(L)'
;MIAEYDGVTSVVDFKTSNKDKKEEWIENYFIQGTAYAKMFTERTNIPCDQLVIFIMPDSGVPQIFVKTVDDYIPQLITAIDDFKIYQQKT
;
A
#
# COMPACT_ATOMS: atom_id res chain seq x y z
N MET A 1 2.82 -7.24 5.83
CA MET A 1 2.31 -7.77 7.11
C MET A 1 0.86 -7.37 7.30
N ILE A 2 0.05 -8.27 7.80
CA ILE A 2 -1.33 -7.94 8.16
C ILE A 2 -1.41 -7.80 9.67
N ALA A 3 -1.94 -6.68 10.13
CA ALA A 3 -2.07 -6.40 11.56
C ALA A 3 -3.25 -5.46 11.80
N GLU A 4 -3.66 -5.35 13.05
CA GLU A 4 -4.67 -4.39 13.45
C GLU A 4 -3.99 -3.08 13.85
N TYR A 5 -4.45 -1.98 13.27
CA TYR A 5 -3.98 -0.65 13.59
C TYR A 5 -5.18 0.24 13.83
N ASP A 6 -5.27 0.84 15.02
CA ASP A 6 -6.43 1.65 15.44
C ASP A 6 -7.75 0.88 15.31
N GLY A 7 -7.75 -0.42 15.62
CA GLY A 7 -8.95 -1.24 15.55
C GLY A 7 -9.36 -1.68 14.15
N VAL A 8 -8.52 -1.40 13.14
CA VAL A 8 -8.81 -1.74 11.74
C VAL A 8 -7.76 -2.71 11.23
N THR A 9 -8.21 -3.81 10.61
CA THR A 9 -7.30 -4.74 9.95
C THR A 9 -6.62 -4.04 8.78
N SER A 10 -5.29 -4.08 8.76
CA SER A 10 -4.49 -3.24 7.88
C SER A 10 -3.35 -4.02 7.25
N VAL A 11 -2.93 -3.59 6.06
CA VAL A 11 -1.63 -3.95 5.53
C VAL A 11 -0.62 -2.98 6.14
N VAL A 12 0.36 -3.51 6.84
CA VAL A 12 1.39 -2.71 7.51
C VAL A 12 2.73 -3.03 6.87
N ASP A 13 3.46 -2.00 6.47
CA ASP A 13 4.76 -2.15 5.86
C ASP A 13 5.76 -1.22 6.53
N PHE A 14 6.99 -1.71 6.72
CA PHE A 14 8.07 -0.95 7.31
C PHE A 14 9.15 -0.75 6.26
N LYS A 15 9.51 0.51 6.01
CA LYS A 15 10.55 0.86 5.06
C LYS A 15 11.65 1.64 5.76
N THR A 16 12.88 1.44 5.28
CA THR A 16 13.99 2.29 5.68
C THR A 16 14.41 3.14 4.49
N SER A 17 14.94 4.33 4.78
CA SER A 17 15.33 5.26 3.72
C SER A 17 16.45 6.14 4.22
N ASN A 18 17.38 6.49 3.33
CA ASN A 18 18.47 7.41 3.64
C ASN A 18 18.01 8.85 3.74
N LYS A 19 16.78 9.14 3.33
CA LYS A 19 16.19 10.47 3.41
C LYS A 19 14.68 10.34 3.40
N ASP A 20 14.01 11.43 3.81
CA ASP A 20 12.56 11.45 3.87
C ASP A 20 11.97 11.18 2.49
N LYS A 21 10.91 10.36 2.46
CA LYS A 21 10.16 10.09 1.25
C LYS A 21 9.02 11.07 1.11
N LYS A 22 8.80 11.56 -0.10
CA LYS A 22 7.60 12.31 -0.42
C LYS A 22 6.44 11.35 -0.61
N GLU A 23 5.24 11.79 -0.25
CA GLU A 23 4.05 10.94 -0.36
C GLU A 23 3.85 10.44 -1.80
N GLU A 24 4.11 11.30 -2.79
CA GLU A 24 3.97 10.91 -4.19
C GLU A 24 4.91 9.77 -4.59
N TRP A 25 6.08 9.66 -3.93
CA TRP A 25 7.04 8.60 -4.22
C TRP A 25 6.61 7.28 -3.61
N ILE A 26 5.84 7.33 -2.53
CA ILE A 26 5.39 6.12 -1.85
C ILE A 26 4.01 5.68 -2.31
N GLU A 27 3.39 6.42 -3.23
CA GLU A 27 2.08 6.07 -3.75
C GLU A 27 2.07 4.66 -4.33
N ASN A 28 3.15 4.25 -4.99
CA ASN A 28 3.27 2.88 -5.50
C ASN A 28 3.21 1.85 -4.38
N TYR A 29 3.72 2.17 -3.21
CA TYR A 29 3.62 1.27 -2.06
C TYR A 29 2.17 1.11 -1.62
N PHE A 30 1.38 2.19 -1.66
CA PHE A 30 -0.03 2.12 -1.34
C PHE A 30 -0.80 1.30 -2.38
N ILE A 31 -0.46 1.43 -3.65
CA ILE A 31 -1.08 0.63 -4.71
C ILE A 31 -0.77 -0.84 -4.52
N GLN A 32 0.49 -1.18 -4.23
CA GLN A 32 0.90 -2.55 -3.96
C GLN A 32 0.19 -3.09 -2.71
N GLY A 33 0.10 -2.27 -1.66
CA GLY A 33 -0.61 -2.64 -0.43
C GLY A 33 -2.08 -2.88 -0.67
N THR A 34 -2.71 -2.09 -1.54
CA THR A 34 -4.11 -2.28 -1.91
C THR A 34 -4.31 -3.63 -2.59
N ALA A 35 -3.43 -3.99 -3.51
CA ALA A 35 -3.49 -5.30 -4.17
C ALA A 35 -3.35 -6.42 -3.13
N TYR A 36 -2.41 -6.29 -2.21
CA TYR A 36 -2.21 -7.28 -1.15
C TYR A 36 -3.45 -7.39 -0.25
N ALA A 37 -4.04 -6.26 0.12
CA ALA A 37 -5.25 -6.25 0.96
C ALA A 37 -6.40 -6.97 0.28
N LYS A 38 -6.58 -6.75 -1.02
CA LYS A 38 -7.65 -7.42 -1.77
C LYS A 38 -7.42 -8.91 -1.87
N MET A 39 -6.19 -9.34 -2.11
CA MET A 39 -5.84 -10.76 -2.14
C MET A 39 -6.07 -11.42 -0.79
N PHE A 40 -5.68 -10.73 0.29
CA PHE A 40 -5.90 -11.23 1.64
C PHE A 40 -7.39 -11.42 1.93
N THR A 41 -8.20 -10.41 1.63
CA THR A 41 -9.65 -10.47 1.83
C THR A 41 -10.27 -11.61 1.00
N GLU A 42 -9.84 -11.75 -0.25
CA GLU A 42 -10.35 -12.82 -1.11
C GLU A 42 -10.05 -14.21 -0.57
N ARG A 43 -8.85 -14.39 0.00
CA ARG A 43 -8.44 -15.71 0.52
C ARG A 43 -9.01 -16.05 1.89
N THR A 44 -9.23 -15.04 2.72
CA THR A 44 -9.58 -15.27 4.13
C THR A 44 -10.99 -14.84 4.49
N ASN A 45 -11.65 -14.07 3.61
CA ASN A 45 -12.94 -13.42 3.89
C ASN A 45 -12.88 -12.43 5.06
N ILE A 46 -11.68 -12.01 5.45
CA ILE A 46 -11.49 -10.99 6.48
C ILE A 46 -11.27 -9.65 5.78
N PRO A 47 -12.12 -8.63 6.04
CA PRO A 47 -11.91 -7.32 5.44
C PRO A 47 -10.58 -6.72 5.86
N CYS A 48 -9.88 -6.11 4.91
CA CYS A 48 -8.64 -5.39 5.16
C CYS A 48 -8.78 -4.02 4.50
N ASP A 49 -9.06 -3.00 5.30
CA ASP A 49 -9.56 -1.72 4.79
C ASP A 49 -8.57 -0.59 4.90
N GLN A 50 -7.39 -0.82 5.46
CA GLN A 50 -6.45 0.24 5.75
C GLN A 50 -5.03 -0.15 5.35
N LEU A 51 -4.27 0.85 4.89
CA LEU A 51 -2.86 0.73 4.55
C LEU A 51 -2.06 1.60 5.51
N VAL A 52 -1.02 1.03 6.11
CA VAL A 52 -0.15 1.76 7.03
C VAL A 52 1.29 1.55 6.59
N ILE A 53 1.99 2.64 6.31
CA ILE A 53 3.40 2.58 5.94
C ILE A 53 4.20 3.37 6.96
N PHE A 54 5.17 2.69 7.59
CA PHE A 54 6.13 3.31 8.50
C PHE A 54 7.43 3.47 7.76
N ILE A 55 7.95 4.68 7.72
CA ILE A 55 9.24 4.98 7.11
C ILE A 55 10.17 5.53 8.18
N MET A 56 11.33 4.91 8.32
CA MET A 56 12.35 5.35 9.27
C MET A 56 13.52 5.91 8.46
N PRO A 57 13.58 7.24 8.26
CA PRO A 57 14.71 7.84 7.56
C PRO A 57 15.93 7.96 8.47
N ASP A 58 17.09 8.21 7.88
CA ASP A 58 18.32 8.40 8.62
C ASP A 58 18.27 9.63 9.54
N SER A 59 17.39 10.57 9.25
CA SER A 59 17.16 11.73 10.13
C SER A 59 16.65 11.31 11.51
N GLY A 60 16.12 10.09 11.63
CA GLY A 60 15.62 9.58 12.91
C GLY A 60 14.19 9.98 13.23
N VAL A 61 13.53 10.76 12.39
CA VAL A 61 12.14 11.16 12.60
C VAL A 61 11.23 10.22 11.80
N PRO A 62 10.46 9.34 12.46
CA PRO A 62 9.61 8.40 11.75
C PRO A 62 8.52 9.12 10.98
N GLN A 63 8.21 8.59 9.79
CA GLN A 63 7.06 9.03 9.00
C GLN A 63 6.03 7.91 9.00
N ILE A 64 4.78 8.25 9.28
CA ILE A 64 3.69 7.28 9.30
C ILE A 64 2.61 7.76 8.35
N PHE A 65 2.28 6.91 7.37
CA PHE A 65 1.25 7.19 6.39
C PHE A 65 0.13 6.18 6.55
N VAL A 66 -1.09 6.68 6.76
CA VAL A 66 -2.28 5.85 6.93
C VAL A 66 -3.27 6.22 5.84
N LYS A 67 -3.66 5.26 5.02
CA LYS A 67 -4.58 5.45 3.90
C LYS A 67 -5.64 4.37 3.92
N THR A 68 -6.79 4.69 3.34
CA THR A 68 -7.88 3.74 3.18
C THR A 68 -7.70 2.97 1.88
N VAL A 69 -7.88 1.64 1.93
CA VAL A 69 -7.73 0.79 0.74
C VAL A 69 -8.64 1.27 -0.39
N ASP A 70 -9.87 1.64 -0.07
CA ASP A 70 -10.84 2.07 -1.10
C ASP A 70 -10.38 3.31 -1.87
N ASP A 71 -9.56 4.16 -1.25
CA ASP A 71 -9.04 5.35 -1.92
C ASP A 71 -8.06 5.01 -3.04
N TYR A 72 -7.47 3.83 -3.02
CA TYR A 72 -6.46 3.42 -3.99
C TYR A 72 -6.95 2.38 -4.98
N ILE A 73 -8.20 1.92 -4.87
CA ILE A 73 -8.75 0.96 -5.82
C ILE A 73 -8.74 1.50 -7.25
N PRO A 74 -9.13 2.75 -7.53
CA PRO A 74 -9.07 3.26 -8.90
C PRO A 74 -7.64 3.27 -9.45
N GLN A 75 -6.66 3.65 -8.65
CA GLN A 75 -5.25 3.64 -9.08
C GLN A 75 -4.75 2.22 -9.34
N LEU A 76 -5.17 1.25 -8.50
CA LEU A 76 -4.82 -0.15 -8.71
C LEU A 76 -5.41 -0.67 -10.02
N ILE A 77 -6.67 -0.36 -10.31
CA ILE A 77 -7.30 -0.77 -11.56
C ILE A 77 -6.56 -0.18 -12.75
N THR A 78 -6.22 1.09 -12.68
CA THR A 78 -5.44 1.75 -13.74
C THR A 78 -4.08 1.07 -13.94
N ALA A 79 -3.39 0.75 -12.86
CA ALA A 79 -2.09 0.09 -12.95
C ALA A 79 -2.20 -1.30 -13.58
N ILE A 80 -3.25 -2.06 -13.25
CA ILE A 80 -3.49 -3.37 -13.84
C ILE A 80 -3.80 -3.24 -15.33
N ASP A 81 -4.61 -2.27 -15.71
CA ASP A 81 -4.95 -2.05 -17.12
C ASP A 81 -3.72 -1.65 -17.93
N ASP A 82 -2.86 -0.78 -17.38
CA ASP A 82 -1.62 -0.38 -18.04
C ASP A 82 -0.70 -1.59 -18.21
N PHE A 83 -0.62 -2.44 -17.21
CA PHE A 83 0.19 -3.65 -17.27
C PHE A 83 -0.33 -4.61 -18.36
N LYS A 84 -1.65 -4.78 -18.45
CA LYS A 84 -2.25 -5.63 -19.46
C LYS A 84 -1.97 -5.12 -20.87
N ILE A 85 -2.06 -3.80 -21.08
CA ILE A 85 -1.75 -3.19 -22.36
C ILE A 85 -0.27 -3.44 -22.71
N TYR A 86 0.62 -3.27 -21.76
CA TYR A 86 2.04 -3.55 -21.95
C TYR A 86 2.28 -5.00 -22.35
N GLN A 87 1.62 -5.93 -21.67
CA GLN A 87 1.74 -7.36 -21.97
C GLN A 87 1.27 -7.70 -23.38
N GLN A 88 0.21 -7.03 -23.84
CA GLN A 88 -0.34 -7.29 -25.19
C GLN A 88 0.59 -6.80 -26.28
N LYS A 89 1.46 -5.83 -25.99
CA LYS A 89 2.40 -5.29 -26.98
C LYS A 89 3.65 -6.13 -27.14
N THR A 90 3.89 -7.03 -26.20
CA THR A 90 5.06 -7.90 -26.26
C THR A 90 4.69 -9.28 -26.79
#